data_7283c0e42106ac1333e61e7216b3927b
#
_entry.id   7283c0e42106ac1333e61e7216b3927b
#
_cell.length_a   1.000
_cell.length_b   1.000
_cell.length_c   1.000
_cell.angle_alpha   90.00
_cell.angle_beta   90.00
_cell.angle_gamma   90.00
#
_symmetry.space_group_name_H-M   'P 1'
#
loop_
_entity.id
_entity.type
_entity.pdbx_description
1 polymer ?
#
loop_
_entity_poly.entity_id
_entity_poly.type
_entity_poly.pdbx_seq_one_letter_code
_entity_poly.pdbx_strand_id
1 'polypeptide(L)'
;MAIEAAALLVIDVQVKYMEPEPMVTSDGPDLLEKCGGLIDAARANSIPVIYIQHVDPDAPPDPELIAIHPQIAPNADEPIVQKTFGSAFMKTELENVLEQRGLSKLYMCGLATFGCMNHTVLCAVCRGYDVTVASDGHGTSPEAGPVDEQMAHFNRMWERAGATLQKAKEIEQRFAT
;
A
#
# COMPACT_ATOMS: atom_id res chain seq x y z
N MET A 1 14.09 -21.46 -8.52
CA MET A 1 13.29 -21.43 -7.27
C MET A 1 11.83 -21.15 -7.66
N ALA A 2 10.85 -21.68 -6.92
CA ALA A 2 9.46 -21.33 -7.20
C ALA A 2 9.28 -19.83 -6.94
N ILE A 3 8.68 -19.12 -7.91
CA ILE A 3 8.28 -17.72 -7.73
C ILE A 3 7.37 -17.71 -6.50
N GLU A 4 7.73 -16.93 -5.50
CA GLU A 4 6.88 -16.75 -4.32
C GLU A 4 5.51 -16.25 -4.80
N ALA A 5 4.42 -16.88 -4.35
CA ALA A 5 3.04 -16.49 -4.71
C ALA A 5 2.67 -15.17 -4.03
N ALA A 6 3.39 -14.11 -4.36
CA ALA A 6 3.37 -12.82 -3.69
C ALA A 6 2.95 -11.67 -4.61
N ALA A 7 2.40 -10.61 -4.04
CA ALA A 7 2.14 -9.32 -4.68
C ALA A 7 2.57 -8.16 -3.80
N LEU A 8 2.88 -7.03 -4.43
CA LEU A 8 3.02 -5.73 -3.77
C LEU A 8 1.71 -4.95 -3.92
N LEU A 9 1.08 -4.59 -2.80
CA LEU A 9 -0.06 -3.68 -2.76
C LEU A 9 0.44 -2.26 -2.45
N VAL A 10 0.17 -1.32 -3.35
CA VAL A 10 0.45 0.11 -3.18
C VAL A 10 -0.87 0.81 -2.89
N ILE A 11 -1.05 1.26 -1.64
CA ILE A 11 -2.35 1.68 -1.12
C ILE A 11 -2.47 3.19 -1.10
N ASP A 12 -3.42 3.73 -1.88
CA ASP A 12 -3.88 5.13 -1.88
C ASP A 12 -2.79 6.20 -2.00
N VAL A 13 -1.68 5.90 -2.68
CA VAL A 13 -0.63 6.89 -2.97
C VAL A 13 -1.06 7.71 -4.19
N GLN A 14 -2.05 8.57 -3.97
CA GLN A 14 -2.74 9.37 -4.98
C GLN A 14 -2.35 10.84 -4.88
N VAL A 15 -2.47 11.59 -5.99
CA VAL A 15 -2.14 13.01 -6.06
C VAL A 15 -2.79 13.79 -4.91
N LYS A 16 -4.09 13.61 -4.70
CA LYS A 16 -4.85 14.33 -3.65
C LYS A 16 -4.35 14.14 -2.21
N TYR A 17 -3.58 13.07 -1.96
CA TYR A 17 -3.02 12.80 -0.63
C TYR A 17 -1.56 13.19 -0.52
N MET A 18 -0.91 13.45 -1.65
CA MET A 18 0.52 13.73 -1.73
C MET A 18 0.84 15.17 -2.09
N GLU A 19 -0.07 15.89 -2.80
CA GLU A 19 0.14 17.26 -3.29
C GLU A 19 -1.17 18.05 -3.37
N PRO A 20 -1.11 19.38 -3.31
CA PRO A 20 -0.37 20.19 -2.35
C PRO A 20 -1.15 20.26 -1.04
N GLU A 21 -0.59 20.82 0.02
CA GLU A 21 -1.33 20.98 1.30
C GLU A 21 -2.87 21.00 1.17
N PRO A 22 -3.60 20.33 2.07
CA PRO A 22 -3.30 20.11 3.49
C PRO A 22 -3.18 18.64 3.91
N MET A 23 -3.17 17.69 2.99
CA MET A 23 -3.15 16.25 3.35
C MET A 23 -1.78 15.60 3.16
N VAL A 24 -0.74 16.42 3.02
CA VAL A 24 0.62 15.93 2.86
C VAL A 24 1.07 15.23 4.14
N THR A 25 1.54 14.02 4.00
CA THR A 25 2.32 13.41 5.05
C THR A 25 3.62 14.21 5.22
N SER A 26 4.08 14.43 6.44
CA SER A 26 5.34 15.15 6.69
C SER A 26 6.53 14.55 5.93
N ASP A 27 6.40 13.29 5.50
CA ASP A 27 7.42 12.49 4.83
C ASP A 27 7.05 12.17 3.36
N GLY A 28 6.22 13.00 2.73
CA GLY A 28 5.71 12.76 1.37
C GLY A 28 6.78 12.35 0.35
N PRO A 29 7.87 13.13 0.17
CA PRO A 29 8.94 12.79 -0.76
C PRO A 29 9.66 11.48 -0.41
N ASP A 30 9.92 11.22 0.87
CA ASP A 30 10.56 10.00 1.36
C ASP A 30 9.64 8.77 1.18
N LEU A 31 8.33 8.92 1.41
CA LEU A 31 7.36 7.87 1.14
C LEU A 31 7.29 7.51 -0.34
N LEU A 32 7.30 8.50 -1.24
CA LEU A 32 7.31 8.26 -2.68
C LEU A 32 8.58 7.54 -3.14
N GLU A 33 9.73 7.92 -2.59
CA GLU A 33 11.00 7.24 -2.87
C GLU A 33 10.94 5.77 -2.44
N LYS A 34 10.46 5.48 -1.23
CA LYS A 34 10.34 4.12 -0.71
C LYS A 34 9.31 3.29 -1.49
N CYS A 35 8.15 3.84 -1.79
CA CYS A 35 7.15 3.16 -2.62
C CYS A 35 7.72 2.88 -4.03
N GLY A 36 8.40 3.86 -4.63
CA GLY A 36 9.06 3.71 -5.93
C GLY A 36 10.11 2.60 -5.93
N GLY A 37 10.99 2.57 -4.93
CA GLY A 37 12.00 1.51 -4.78
C GLY A 37 11.39 0.11 -4.66
N LEU A 38 10.34 -0.04 -3.88
CA LEU A 38 9.59 -1.30 -3.75
C LEU A 38 8.95 -1.72 -5.08
N ILE A 39 8.34 -0.78 -5.81
CA ILE A 39 7.71 -1.03 -7.11
C ILE A 39 8.76 -1.47 -8.14
N ASP A 40 9.88 -0.75 -8.23
CA ASP A 40 10.95 -1.07 -9.16
C ASP A 40 11.56 -2.44 -8.87
N ALA A 41 11.79 -2.75 -7.60
CA ALA A 41 12.28 -4.06 -7.18
C ALA A 41 11.25 -5.19 -7.48
N ALA A 42 9.96 -4.95 -7.26
CA ALA A 42 8.90 -5.90 -7.58
C ALA A 42 8.84 -6.18 -9.08
N ARG A 43 8.84 -5.14 -9.92
CA ARG A 43 8.85 -5.22 -11.39
C ARG A 43 10.07 -5.98 -11.90
N ALA A 44 11.27 -5.65 -11.40
CA ALA A 44 12.52 -6.31 -11.79
C ALA A 44 12.53 -7.81 -11.49
N ASN A 45 11.73 -8.27 -10.52
CA ASN A 45 11.69 -9.65 -10.06
C ASN A 45 10.35 -10.36 -10.37
N SER A 46 9.56 -9.79 -11.28
CA SER A 46 8.26 -10.36 -11.73
C SER A 46 7.25 -10.58 -10.60
N ILE A 47 7.33 -9.78 -9.54
CA ILE A 47 6.31 -9.74 -8.48
C ILE A 47 5.20 -8.79 -8.93
N PRO A 48 3.94 -9.24 -9.04
CA PRO A 48 2.84 -8.39 -9.43
C PRO A 48 2.68 -7.18 -8.51
N VAL A 49 2.56 -5.98 -9.12
CA VAL A 49 2.18 -4.75 -8.41
C VAL A 49 0.70 -4.51 -8.61
N ILE A 50 -0.02 -4.28 -7.52
CA ILE A 50 -1.46 -3.99 -7.51
C ILE A 50 -1.67 -2.66 -6.82
N TYR A 51 -2.26 -1.71 -7.53
CA TYR A 51 -2.57 -0.40 -6.99
C TYR A 51 -3.97 -0.38 -6.39
N ILE A 52 -4.08 0.22 -5.21
CA ILE A 52 -5.36 0.50 -4.57
C ILE A 52 -5.62 1.99 -4.70
N GLN A 53 -6.81 2.34 -5.19
CA GLN A 53 -7.21 3.71 -5.43
C GLN A 53 -8.52 4.02 -4.71
N HIS A 54 -8.48 4.99 -3.78
CA HIS A 54 -9.66 5.44 -3.09
C HIS A 54 -10.46 6.43 -3.93
N VAL A 55 -11.74 6.13 -4.13
CA VAL A 55 -12.70 6.99 -4.82
C VAL A 55 -13.81 7.37 -3.83
N ASP A 56 -14.07 8.66 -3.67
CA ASP A 56 -15.15 9.14 -2.83
C ASP A 56 -16.51 8.93 -3.56
N PRO A 57 -17.45 8.16 -2.99
CA PRO A 57 -18.73 7.90 -3.64
C PRO A 57 -19.65 9.12 -3.68
N ASP A 58 -19.45 10.09 -2.78
CA ASP A 58 -20.32 11.25 -2.60
C ASP A 58 -19.83 12.50 -3.34
N ALA A 59 -18.61 12.45 -3.90
CA ALA A 59 -18.04 13.56 -4.67
C ALA A 59 -17.76 13.12 -6.12
N PRO A 60 -18.07 13.96 -7.12
CA PRO A 60 -17.65 13.67 -8.49
C PRO A 60 -16.12 13.58 -8.51
N PRO A 61 -15.55 12.47 -9.01
CA PRO A 61 -14.11 12.29 -9.01
C PRO A 61 -13.46 13.32 -9.92
N ASP A 62 -12.54 14.12 -9.38
CA ASP A 62 -11.57 14.84 -10.19
C ASP A 62 -10.52 13.84 -10.67
N PRO A 63 -10.43 13.53 -11.97
CA PRO A 63 -9.52 12.50 -12.47
C PRO A 63 -8.04 12.76 -12.15
N GLU A 64 -7.64 14.04 -12.09
CA GLU A 64 -6.26 14.42 -11.78
C GLU A 64 -5.95 14.18 -10.30
N LEU A 65 -6.86 14.55 -9.41
CA LEU A 65 -6.68 14.41 -7.98
C LEU A 65 -6.73 12.95 -7.50
N ILE A 66 -7.61 12.13 -8.09
CA ILE A 66 -7.70 10.70 -7.71
C ILE A 66 -6.63 9.84 -8.36
N ALA A 67 -5.90 10.34 -9.36
CA ALA A 67 -4.85 9.57 -10.02
C ALA A 67 -3.79 9.07 -9.02
N ILE A 68 -3.21 7.91 -9.32
CA ILE A 68 -1.99 7.47 -8.64
C ILE A 68 -0.90 8.50 -8.92
N HIS A 69 -0.06 8.78 -7.93
CA HIS A 69 0.97 9.82 -8.05
C HIS A 69 1.91 9.53 -9.25
N PRO A 70 2.23 10.52 -10.10
CA PRO A 70 2.96 10.31 -11.35
C PRO A 70 4.34 9.64 -11.20
N GLN A 71 5.04 9.87 -10.09
CA GLN A 71 6.35 9.26 -9.81
C GLN A 71 6.28 7.73 -9.63
N ILE A 72 5.10 7.20 -9.34
CA ILE A 72 4.89 5.76 -9.15
C ILE A 72 3.75 5.24 -10.02
N ALA A 73 3.53 5.85 -11.17
CA ALA A 73 2.43 5.50 -12.05
C ALA A 73 2.43 4.01 -12.42
N PRO A 74 1.23 3.40 -12.48
CA PRO A 74 1.11 2.00 -12.88
C PRO A 74 1.47 1.79 -14.35
N ASN A 75 2.03 0.63 -14.66
CA ASN A 75 2.16 0.15 -16.02
C ASN A 75 0.78 -0.30 -16.56
N ALA A 76 0.65 -0.42 -17.88
CA ALA A 76 -0.63 -0.72 -18.51
C ALA A 76 -1.25 -2.08 -18.13
N ASP A 77 -0.44 -3.03 -17.69
CA ASP A 77 -0.82 -4.38 -17.27
C ASP A 77 -0.98 -4.54 -15.76
N GLU A 78 -0.66 -3.50 -14.98
CA GLU A 78 -0.80 -3.49 -13.53
C GLU A 78 -2.22 -3.10 -13.12
N PRO A 79 -2.92 -3.94 -12.33
CA PRO A 79 -4.29 -3.66 -11.96
C PRO A 79 -4.41 -2.50 -10.97
N ILE A 80 -5.42 -1.66 -11.19
CA ILE A 80 -5.88 -0.64 -10.25
C ILE A 80 -7.22 -1.09 -9.68
N VAL A 81 -7.26 -1.38 -8.39
CA VAL A 81 -8.47 -1.76 -7.67
C VAL A 81 -9.04 -0.53 -6.98
N GLN A 82 -10.21 -0.09 -7.43
CA GLN A 82 -10.90 1.04 -6.82
C GLN A 82 -11.68 0.59 -5.57
N LYS A 83 -11.69 1.43 -4.55
CA LYS A 83 -12.43 1.24 -3.30
C LYS A 83 -13.08 2.53 -2.83
N THR A 84 -14.18 2.39 -2.10
CA THR A 84 -14.90 3.49 -1.42
C THR A 84 -14.90 3.36 0.10
N PHE A 85 -14.34 2.26 0.63
CA PHE A 85 -14.23 1.98 2.06
C PHE A 85 -12.76 1.99 2.49
N GLY A 86 -12.51 1.98 3.79
CA GLY A 86 -11.14 1.95 4.33
C GLY A 86 -10.33 0.74 3.89
N SER A 87 -10.92 -0.46 3.95
CA SER A 87 -10.23 -1.68 3.52
C SER A 87 -10.29 -1.89 2.00
N ALA A 88 -9.15 -2.27 1.41
CA ALA A 88 -9.06 -2.66 0.00
C ALA A 88 -9.82 -3.95 -0.33
N PHE A 89 -10.21 -4.74 0.66
CA PHE A 89 -11.00 -5.96 0.48
C PHE A 89 -12.51 -5.72 0.55
N MET A 90 -12.94 -4.53 1.00
CA MET A 90 -14.35 -4.29 1.28
C MET A 90 -15.11 -3.85 0.03
N LYS A 91 -15.94 -4.74 -0.51
CA LYS A 91 -16.75 -4.51 -1.73
C LYS A 91 -15.90 -4.11 -2.95
N THR A 92 -14.77 -4.80 -3.15
CA THR A 92 -13.87 -4.60 -4.27
C THR A 92 -13.56 -5.92 -4.97
N GLU A 93 -12.86 -5.84 -6.11
CA GLU A 93 -12.39 -7.01 -6.86
C GLU A 93 -11.01 -7.53 -6.37
N LEU A 94 -10.42 -6.97 -5.31
CA LEU A 94 -9.07 -7.33 -4.89
C LEU A 94 -8.93 -8.82 -4.61
N GLU A 95 -9.86 -9.42 -3.87
CA GLU A 95 -9.83 -10.84 -3.52
C GLU A 95 -9.85 -11.73 -4.77
N ASN A 96 -10.73 -11.41 -5.74
CA ASN A 96 -10.79 -12.09 -7.02
C ASN A 96 -9.47 -11.97 -7.81
N VAL A 97 -8.86 -10.79 -7.83
CA VAL A 97 -7.57 -10.55 -8.49
C VAL A 97 -6.46 -11.40 -7.90
N LEU A 98 -6.43 -11.50 -6.56
CA LEU A 98 -5.43 -12.30 -5.83
C LEU A 98 -5.64 -13.80 -6.06
N GLU A 99 -6.87 -14.30 -5.94
CA GLU A 99 -7.22 -15.70 -6.12
C GLU A 99 -6.94 -16.19 -7.56
N GLN A 100 -7.35 -15.43 -8.57
CA GLN A 100 -7.10 -15.79 -9.97
C GLN A 100 -5.62 -15.92 -10.31
N ARG A 101 -4.77 -15.22 -9.58
CA ARG A 101 -3.31 -15.26 -9.77
C ARG A 101 -2.60 -16.19 -8.76
N GLY A 102 -3.35 -16.85 -7.87
CA GLY A 102 -2.81 -17.74 -6.85
C GLY A 102 -1.90 -17.04 -5.83
N LEU A 103 -2.15 -15.76 -5.54
CA LEU A 103 -1.32 -14.93 -4.67
C LEU A 103 -1.79 -15.06 -3.22
N SER A 104 -0.91 -15.48 -2.34
CA SER A 104 -1.20 -15.71 -0.91
C SER A 104 -0.33 -14.89 0.03
N LYS A 105 0.72 -14.24 -0.49
CA LYS A 105 1.59 -13.34 0.26
C LYS A 105 1.46 -11.92 -0.24
N LEU A 106 1.33 -10.97 0.69
CA LEU A 106 1.10 -9.57 0.38
C LEU A 106 2.16 -8.70 1.05
N TYR A 107 2.93 -7.99 0.24
CA TYR A 107 3.74 -6.88 0.69
C TYR A 107 2.92 -5.60 0.56
N MET A 108 2.96 -4.73 1.57
CA MET A 108 2.09 -3.55 1.61
C MET A 108 2.86 -2.27 1.94
N CYS A 109 2.56 -1.20 1.19
CA CYS A 109 3.04 0.16 1.44
C CYS A 109 1.95 1.18 1.07
N GLY A 110 2.08 2.42 1.52
CA GLY A 110 1.20 3.53 1.12
C GLY A 110 0.51 4.27 2.26
N LEU A 111 -0.73 4.72 2.04
CA LEU A 111 -1.47 5.67 2.86
C LEU A 111 -2.87 5.16 3.28
N ALA A 112 -3.45 5.75 4.28
CA ALA A 112 -2.81 6.40 5.42
C ALA A 112 -2.68 5.38 6.54
N THR A 113 -1.64 5.47 7.34
CA THR A 113 -1.31 4.54 8.43
C THR A 113 -2.51 4.16 9.28
N PHE A 114 -3.21 5.15 9.86
CA PHE A 114 -4.36 4.93 10.75
C PHE A 114 -5.66 4.56 10.03
N GLY A 115 -5.70 4.76 8.72
CA GLY A 115 -6.89 4.59 7.86
C GLY A 115 -6.81 3.36 6.96
N CYS A 116 -6.65 3.60 5.67
CA CYS A 116 -6.73 2.55 4.65
C CYS A 116 -5.66 1.48 4.81
N MET A 117 -4.43 1.85 5.19
CA MET A 117 -3.39 0.88 5.53
C MET A 117 -3.85 -0.03 6.67
N ASN A 118 -4.26 0.55 7.80
CA ASN A 118 -4.70 -0.23 8.97
C ASN A 118 -5.84 -1.19 8.64
N HIS A 119 -6.89 -0.68 7.99
CA HIS A 119 -8.04 -1.52 7.63
C HIS A 119 -7.65 -2.64 6.66
N THR A 120 -6.77 -2.36 5.70
CA THR A 120 -6.36 -3.36 4.70
C THR A 120 -5.46 -4.42 5.30
N VAL A 121 -4.46 -4.02 6.10
CA VAL A 121 -3.54 -4.95 6.79
C VAL A 121 -4.32 -5.92 7.68
N LEU A 122 -5.18 -5.41 8.55
CA LEU A 122 -5.98 -6.26 9.45
C LEU A 122 -6.94 -7.17 8.69
N CYS A 123 -7.59 -6.67 7.64
CA CYS A 123 -8.45 -7.49 6.80
C CYS A 123 -7.68 -8.61 6.09
N ALA A 124 -6.47 -8.35 5.60
CA ALA A 124 -5.64 -9.35 4.94
C ALA A 124 -5.21 -10.44 5.93
N VAL A 125 -4.71 -10.06 7.11
CA VAL A 125 -4.34 -11.01 8.18
C VAL A 125 -5.54 -11.88 8.58
N CYS A 126 -6.72 -11.28 8.81
CA CYS A 126 -7.94 -12.01 9.15
C CYS A 126 -8.41 -12.99 8.05
N ARG A 127 -8.04 -12.75 6.80
CA ARG A 127 -8.31 -13.63 5.66
C ARG A 127 -7.27 -14.73 5.48
N GLY A 128 -6.21 -14.72 6.28
CA GLY A 128 -5.16 -15.74 6.24
C GLY A 128 -4.06 -15.48 5.21
N TYR A 129 -3.96 -14.28 4.66
CA TYR A 129 -2.79 -13.90 3.85
C TYR A 129 -1.53 -13.80 4.71
N ASP A 130 -0.38 -14.20 4.15
CA ASP A 130 0.93 -13.88 4.71
C ASP A 130 1.24 -12.41 4.40
N VAL A 131 1.17 -11.56 5.41
CA VAL A 131 1.28 -10.10 5.25
C VAL A 131 2.62 -9.61 5.74
N THR A 132 3.34 -8.89 4.87
CA THR A 132 4.54 -8.13 5.21
C THR A 132 4.30 -6.65 4.92
N VAL A 133 4.42 -5.79 5.92
CA VAL A 133 4.27 -4.34 5.77
C VAL A 133 5.65 -3.69 5.73
N ALA A 134 5.86 -2.77 4.79
CA ALA A 134 7.02 -1.89 4.78
C ALA A 134 6.93 -0.94 5.98
N SER A 135 7.67 -1.23 7.06
CA SER A 135 7.57 -0.55 8.36
C SER A 135 7.91 0.94 8.33
N ASP A 136 8.57 1.38 7.28
CA ASP A 136 8.94 2.77 6.97
C ASP A 136 8.37 3.22 5.61
N GLY A 137 7.58 2.40 4.96
CA GLY A 137 6.93 2.64 3.65
C GLY A 137 5.45 2.97 3.76
N HIS A 138 4.99 3.52 4.87
CA HIS A 138 3.65 4.06 5.04
C HIS A 138 3.70 5.41 5.73
N GLY A 139 2.64 6.19 5.61
CA GLY A 139 2.63 7.55 6.13
C GLY A 139 1.27 8.00 6.65
N THR A 140 1.26 9.11 7.39
CA THR A 140 0.08 9.66 8.01
C THR A 140 0.11 11.18 8.02
N SER A 141 -1.05 11.81 8.19
CA SER A 141 -1.12 13.26 8.34
C SER A 141 -0.55 13.70 9.69
N PRO A 142 0.25 14.79 9.73
CA PRO A 142 0.73 15.38 10.98
C PRO A 142 -0.41 15.91 11.86
N GLU A 143 -1.58 16.17 11.31
CA GLU A 143 -2.77 16.59 12.08
C GLU A 143 -3.28 15.49 13.04
N ALA A 144 -3.00 14.22 12.72
CA ALA A 144 -3.35 13.10 13.57
C ALA A 144 -2.36 12.87 14.73
N GLY A 145 -1.31 13.70 14.86
CA GLY A 145 -0.27 13.64 15.89
C GLY A 145 1.13 13.40 15.31
N PRO A 146 2.16 13.22 16.18
CA PRO A 146 3.53 12.98 15.72
C PRO A 146 3.62 11.74 14.83
N VAL A 147 4.12 11.91 13.60
CA VAL A 147 4.13 10.87 12.57
C VAL A 147 4.89 9.63 13.03
N ASP A 148 6.09 9.80 13.59
CA ASP A 148 6.93 8.68 14.05
C ASP A 148 6.25 7.85 15.15
N GLU A 149 5.56 8.51 16.09
CA GLU A 149 4.85 7.83 17.16
C GLU A 149 3.66 7.03 16.63
N GLN A 150 2.92 7.60 15.68
CA GLN A 150 1.82 6.90 15.01
C GLN A 150 2.33 5.70 14.23
N MET A 151 3.34 5.87 13.39
CA MET A 151 3.93 4.76 12.62
C MET A 151 4.41 3.65 13.56
N ALA A 152 5.16 3.99 14.61
CA ALA A 152 5.62 3.01 15.59
C ALA A 152 4.47 2.32 16.31
N HIS A 153 3.37 3.02 16.62
CA HIS A 153 2.19 2.43 17.25
C HIS A 153 1.53 1.39 16.32
N PHE A 154 1.25 1.76 15.08
CA PHE A 154 0.57 0.87 14.12
C PHE A 154 1.46 -0.30 13.72
N ASN A 155 2.76 -0.11 13.54
CA ASN A 155 3.72 -1.18 13.31
C ASN A 155 3.63 -2.26 14.42
N ARG A 156 3.68 -1.86 15.69
CA ARG A 156 3.54 -2.79 16.81
C ARG A 156 2.16 -3.47 16.84
N MET A 157 1.12 -2.76 16.46
CA MET A 157 -0.24 -3.31 16.42
C MET A 157 -0.38 -4.36 15.32
N TRP A 158 0.12 -4.10 14.13
CA TRP A 158 0.08 -5.04 13.01
C TRP A 158 0.93 -6.28 13.27
N GLU A 159 2.11 -6.11 13.88
CA GLU A 159 2.96 -7.25 14.28
C GLU A 159 2.23 -8.15 15.28
N ARG A 160 1.57 -7.58 16.29
CA ARG A 160 0.75 -8.35 17.25
C ARG A 160 -0.46 -9.02 16.60
N ALA A 161 -0.98 -8.46 15.52
CA ALA A 161 -2.06 -9.07 14.75
C ALA A 161 -1.59 -10.22 13.84
N GLY A 162 -0.27 -10.39 13.65
CA GLY A 162 0.31 -11.47 12.85
C GLY A 162 0.97 -11.03 11.55
N ALA A 163 1.06 -9.73 11.26
CA ALA A 163 1.82 -9.25 10.12
C ALA A 163 3.34 -9.23 10.43
N THR A 164 4.16 -9.42 9.41
CA THR A 164 5.60 -9.21 9.46
C THR A 164 5.93 -7.75 9.15
N LEU A 165 6.87 -7.15 9.88
CA LEU A 165 7.34 -5.80 9.64
C LEU A 165 8.79 -5.85 9.13
N GLN A 166 9.04 -5.25 7.96
CA GLN A 166 10.38 -5.13 7.37
C GLN A 166 10.56 -3.72 6.80
N LYS A 167 11.76 -3.18 6.81
CA LYS A 167 12.02 -1.91 6.12
C LYS A 167 11.88 -2.10 4.61
N ALA A 168 11.48 -1.04 3.89
CA ALA A 168 11.34 -1.06 2.44
C ALA A 168 12.60 -1.65 1.78
N LYS A 169 13.78 -1.23 2.21
CA LYS A 169 15.06 -1.72 1.68
C LYS A 169 15.32 -3.22 1.89
N GLU A 170 14.84 -3.78 2.99
CA GLU A 170 14.93 -5.22 3.26
C GLU A 170 13.99 -6.02 2.35
N ILE A 171 12.80 -5.48 2.09
CA ILE A 171 11.83 -6.05 1.15
C ILE A 171 12.38 -6.03 -0.28
N GLU A 172 12.97 -4.91 -0.73
CA GLU A 172 13.62 -4.80 -2.04
C GLU A 172 14.71 -5.87 -2.22
N GLN A 173 15.56 -6.06 -1.20
CA GLN A 173 16.61 -7.08 -1.22
C GLN A 173 16.04 -8.50 -1.27
N ARG A 174 14.92 -8.74 -0.57
CA ARG A 174 14.22 -10.02 -0.59
C ARG A 174 13.63 -10.34 -1.95
N PHE A 175 13.10 -9.36 -2.68
CA PHE A 175 12.60 -9.56 -4.04
C PHE A 175 13.71 -10.00 -5.01
N ALA A 176 14.96 -9.59 -4.76
CA ALA A 176 16.11 -9.91 -5.60
C ALA A 176 16.73 -11.29 -5.34
N THR A 177 16.22 -12.09 -4.38
CA THR A 177 16.77 -13.42 -4.01
C THR A 177 15.86 -14.57 -4.43
#